data_19b7608a725729ed9371755614449365
#
_entry.id   19b7608a725729ed9371755614449365
#
_cell.length_a   1.000
_cell.length_b   1.000
_cell.length_c   1.000
_cell.angle_alpha   90.00
_cell.angle_beta   90.00
_cell.angle_gamma   90.00
#
_symmetry.space_group_name_H-M   'P 1'
#
loop_
_entity.id
_entity.type
_entity.pdbx_description
1 polymer ?
#
loop_
_entity_poly.entity_id
_entity_poly.type
_entity_poly.pdbx_seq_one_letter_code
_entity_poly.pdbx_strand_id
1 'polypeptide(L)'
;MVDSDHPQLRASQIGDRARTPPASRASHEFARARRHSRLVRILKIGLPALAAIIVVGGIAVTWVARSLPEDFSVTGTSIEDGRIVMQDPRMSGIDGKNRPYELVAERAIQALGGGGVDLETIAAKIAIDDDTSANIEAASGKYDPNAETLALDGGVRVETTNGITISLAAADIDIASGALQGKGPVRIETPEQTIEASSLNLTNGGDVITFGGRVKMLLRPDKSSQALQQASTSE
;
A
#
# COMPACT_ATOMS: atom_id res chain seq x y z
N MET A 1 -97.98 53.56 13.17
CA MET A 1 -98.54 53.66 11.84
C MET A 1 -98.15 52.38 11.15
N VAL A 2 -99.02 51.39 11.32
CA VAL A 2 -99.84 50.88 10.24
C VAL A 2 -98.97 50.15 9.21
N ASP A 3 -99.10 48.95 8.83
CA ASP A 3 -100.19 47.99 8.83
C ASP A 3 -99.68 46.67 8.34
N SER A 4 -100.16 45.63 8.93
CA SER A 4 -100.82 44.46 8.35
C SER A 4 -100.31 44.04 6.93
N ASP A 5 -100.05 42.79 6.61
CA ASP A 5 -101.08 41.77 6.44
C ASP A 5 -100.47 40.39 6.12
N HIS A 6 -101.04 39.35 6.76
CA HIS A 6 -101.00 37.97 6.29
C HIS A 6 -101.97 37.86 5.10
N PRO A 7 -102.07 36.78 4.36
CA PRO A 7 -101.94 35.37 4.78
C PRO A 7 -101.60 34.32 3.68
N GLN A 8 -101.52 33.10 4.21
CA GLN A 8 -102.07 31.83 3.68
C GLN A 8 -101.28 30.94 2.66
N LEU A 9 -100.98 29.80 3.21
CA LEU A 9 -101.29 28.47 2.78
C LEU A 9 -100.90 27.94 1.38
N ARG A 10 -100.10 26.95 1.35
CA ARG A 10 -100.52 25.61 0.87
C ARG A 10 -99.46 24.52 1.09
N ALA A 11 -100.02 23.50 1.69
CA ALA A 11 -99.45 22.18 1.86
C ALA A 11 -99.15 21.50 0.51
N SER A 12 -98.23 20.68 0.53
CA SER A 12 -98.21 19.23 0.19
C SER A 12 -96.91 18.82 -0.48
N GLN A 13 -96.40 17.81 -0.09
CA GLN A 13 -96.24 16.40 -0.43
C GLN A 13 -94.80 15.91 -0.18
N ILE A 14 -94.70 15.06 0.82
CA ILE A 14 -94.27 13.66 0.79
C ILE A 14 -93.22 13.35 -0.27
N GLY A 15 -92.05 13.00 0.19
CA GLY A 15 -90.98 12.35 -0.57
C GLY A 15 -89.94 11.78 0.42
N ASP A 16 -90.31 10.64 0.99
CA ASP A 16 -89.43 9.74 1.72
C ASP A 16 -88.24 9.34 0.83
N ARG A 17 -87.04 9.78 1.20
CA ARG A 17 -85.81 9.21 0.70
C ARG A 17 -84.90 8.86 1.87
N ALA A 18 -84.94 7.60 2.18
CA ALA A 18 -83.97 6.94 3.03
C ALA A 18 -82.54 7.36 2.69
N ARG A 19 -81.90 8.05 3.58
CA ARG A 19 -80.44 8.28 3.52
C ARG A 19 -79.74 7.07 4.13
N THR A 20 -79.24 6.24 3.30
CA THR A 20 -78.26 5.20 3.64
C THR A 20 -76.96 5.91 4.03
N PRO A 21 -76.37 5.65 5.19
CA PRO A 21 -75.07 6.19 5.57
C PRO A 21 -73.97 5.50 4.74
N PRO A 22 -72.97 6.21 4.27
CA PRO A 22 -71.84 5.60 3.57
C PRO A 22 -70.92 4.90 4.58
N ALA A 23 -71.09 3.58 4.70
CA ALA A 23 -70.35 2.68 5.59
C ALA A 23 -68.96 2.30 5.06
N SER A 24 -68.33 3.06 4.14
CA SER A 24 -67.08 2.64 3.52
C SER A 24 -65.85 3.54 3.77
N ARG A 25 -66.00 4.63 4.50
CA ARG A 25 -64.82 5.52 4.80
C ARG A 25 -64.15 5.26 6.15
N ALA A 26 -64.81 4.60 7.08
CA ALA A 26 -64.27 4.36 8.40
C ALA A 26 -63.30 3.17 8.51
N SER A 27 -63.32 2.21 7.57
CA SER A 27 -62.50 1.03 7.68
C SER A 27 -61.03 1.23 7.18
N HIS A 28 -60.76 2.18 6.30
CA HIS A 28 -59.40 2.45 5.81
C HIS A 28 -58.57 3.33 6.75
N GLU A 29 -59.21 4.20 7.50
CA GLU A 29 -58.56 5.06 8.47
C GLU A 29 -58.06 4.32 9.70
N PHE A 30 -58.83 3.34 10.19
CA PHE A 30 -58.42 2.49 11.31
C PHE A 30 -57.31 1.49 11.00
N ALA A 31 -57.16 1.07 9.74
CA ALA A 31 -56.08 0.18 9.34
C ALA A 31 -54.72 0.90 9.29
N ARG A 32 -54.66 2.18 8.90
CA ARG A 32 -53.45 2.99 8.93
C ARG A 32 -53.01 3.35 10.37
N ALA A 33 -53.94 3.67 11.25
CA ALA A 33 -53.64 3.96 12.65
C ALA A 33 -53.06 2.78 13.40
N ARG A 34 -53.53 1.55 13.12
CA ARG A 34 -52.99 0.33 13.73
C ARG A 34 -51.59 -0.04 13.26
N ARG A 35 -51.23 0.27 12.02
CA ARG A 35 -49.86 0.06 11.51
C ARG A 35 -48.87 1.04 12.13
N HIS A 36 -49.23 2.31 12.31
CA HIS A 36 -48.39 3.33 12.94
C HIS A 36 -48.13 3.02 14.42
N SER A 37 -49.16 2.54 15.14
CA SER A 37 -49.02 2.19 16.56
C SER A 37 -48.14 0.95 16.78
N ARG A 38 -48.15 -0.02 15.85
CA ARG A 38 -47.24 -1.17 15.91
C ARG A 38 -45.80 -0.76 15.57
N LEU A 39 -45.61 0.13 14.56
CA LEU A 39 -44.28 0.63 14.21
C LEU A 39 -43.62 1.41 15.34
N VAL A 40 -44.41 2.28 16.01
CA VAL A 40 -43.92 3.06 17.18
C VAL A 40 -43.60 2.16 18.36
N ARG A 41 -44.36 1.09 18.58
CA ARG A 41 -44.06 0.13 19.65
C ARG A 41 -42.84 -0.73 19.34
N ILE A 42 -42.66 -1.15 18.06
CA ILE A 42 -41.47 -1.87 17.58
C ILE A 42 -40.25 -0.96 17.69
N LEU A 43 -40.35 0.32 17.30
CA LEU A 43 -39.27 1.27 17.36
C LEU A 43 -38.90 1.62 18.81
N LYS A 44 -39.91 1.76 19.69
CA LYS A 44 -39.69 2.09 21.12
C LYS A 44 -38.99 0.97 21.91
N ILE A 45 -39.17 -0.30 21.51
CA ILE A 45 -38.51 -1.44 22.14
C ILE A 45 -37.33 -1.93 21.32
N GLY A 46 -37.41 -1.88 19.97
CA GLY A 46 -36.35 -2.33 19.06
C GLY A 46 -35.10 -1.48 19.09
N LEU A 47 -35.26 -0.16 19.23
CA LEU A 47 -34.12 0.76 19.24
C LEU A 47 -33.23 0.61 20.49
N PRO A 48 -33.79 0.54 21.72
CA PRO A 48 -32.97 0.24 22.90
C PRO A 48 -32.44 -1.19 22.91
N ALA A 49 -33.16 -2.18 22.35
CA ALA A 49 -32.66 -3.53 22.21
C ALA A 49 -31.48 -3.61 21.23
N LEU A 50 -31.56 -2.90 20.09
CA LEU A 50 -30.45 -2.80 19.15
C LEU A 50 -29.23 -2.09 19.76
N ALA A 51 -29.46 -0.99 20.49
CA ALA A 51 -28.40 -0.31 21.22
C ALA A 51 -27.73 -1.21 22.27
N ALA A 52 -28.51 -2.00 23.01
CA ALA A 52 -27.99 -2.96 23.97
C ALA A 52 -27.14 -4.05 23.29
N ILE A 53 -27.59 -4.57 22.13
CA ILE A 53 -26.83 -5.56 21.34
C ILE A 53 -25.50 -4.96 20.85
N ILE A 54 -25.49 -3.71 20.38
CA ILE A 54 -24.26 -3.04 19.93
C ILE A 54 -23.30 -2.84 21.11
N VAL A 55 -23.81 -2.40 22.27
CA VAL A 55 -22.98 -2.21 23.48
C VAL A 55 -22.43 -3.55 23.99
N VAL A 56 -23.27 -4.56 24.11
CA VAL A 56 -22.83 -5.91 24.56
C VAL A 56 -21.88 -6.54 23.55
N GLY A 57 -22.17 -6.39 22.24
CA GLY A 57 -21.28 -6.84 21.16
C GLY A 57 -19.93 -6.11 21.20
N GLY A 58 -19.93 -4.80 21.39
CA GLY A 58 -18.70 -3.99 21.54
C GLY A 58 -17.86 -4.39 22.76
N ILE A 59 -18.53 -4.64 23.90
CA ILE A 59 -17.87 -5.11 25.12
C ILE A 59 -17.30 -6.54 24.90
N ALA A 60 -18.06 -7.42 24.25
CA ALA A 60 -17.61 -8.77 23.94
C ALA A 60 -16.40 -8.77 23.00
N VAL A 61 -16.42 -7.95 21.96
CA VAL A 61 -15.28 -7.79 21.02
C VAL A 61 -14.04 -7.23 21.74
N THR A 62 -14.21 -6.21 22.60
CA THR A 62 -13.08 -5.67 23.37
C THR A 62 -12.55 -6.66 24.42
N TRP A 63 -13.43 -7.49 24.99
CA TRP A 63 -13.02 -8.52 25.95
C TRP A 63 -12.30 -9.68 25.26
N VAL A 64 -12.78 -10.13 24.10
CA VAL A 64 -12.11 -11.13 23.25
C VAL A 64 -10.79 -10.59 22.73
N ALA A 65 -10.74 -9.33 22.27
CA ALA A 65 -9.49 -8.71 21.80
C ALA A 65 -8.42 -8.60 22.91
N ARG A 66 -8.82 -8.43 24.17
CA ARG A 66 -7.90 -8.44 25.33
C ARG A 66 -7.51 -9.83 25.80
N SER A 67 -8.25 -10.85 25.40
CA SER A 67 -7.99 -12.26 25.75
C SER A 67 -7.16 -12.99 24.69
N LEU A 68 -6.92 -12.34 23.53
CA LEU A 68 -6.01 -12.88 22.52
C LEU A 68 -4.58 -12.64 23.02
N PRO A 69 -3.71 -13.67 23.03
CA PRO A 69 -2.29 -13.48 23.27
C PRO A 69 -1.75 -12.46 22.27
N GLU A 70 -0.79 -11.63 22.69
CA GLU A 70 -0.15 -10.60 21.87
C GLU A 70 0.58 -11.17 20.61
N ASP A 71 0.68 -12.49 20.52
CA ASP A 71 1.26 -13.24 19.40
C ASP A 71 0.20 -13.68 18.37
N PHE A 72 -0.61 -12.76 17.86
CA PHE A 72 -1.43 -13.08 16.69
C PHE A 72 -0.58 -12.94 15.42
N SER A 73 0.25 -13.93 15.13
CA SER A 73 0.98 -14.04 13.87
C SER A 73 0.07 -14.62 12.79
N VAL A 74 -0.48 -13.78 11.94
CA VAL A 74 -1.01 -14.22 10.65
C VAL A 74 0.23 -14.50 9.79
N THR A 75 0.51 -15.78 9.52
CA THR A 75 1.62 -16.30 8.70
C THR A 75 2.64 -15.24 8.25
N GLY A 76 3.70 -15.01 9.05
CA GLY A 76 4.78 -14.10 8.69
C GLY A 76 4.59 -12.61 9.01
N THR A 77 3.47 -12.20 9.63
CA THR A 77 3.23 -10.81 10.03
C THR A 77 2.81 -10.75 11.49
N SER A 78 3.51 -9.96 12.31
CA SER A 78 3.17 -9.66 13.71
C SER A 78 3.03 -8.16 13.93
N ILE A 79 2.29 -7.77 14.97
CA ILE A 79 2.22 -6.37 15.41
C ILE A 79 2.97 -6.27 16.73
N GLU A 80 4.09 -5.57 16.73
CA GLU A 80 4.94 -5.31 17.89
C GLU A 80 5.02 -3.80 18.13
N ASP A 81 4.72 -3.35 19.32
CA ASP A 81 4.82 -1.93 19.74
C ASP A 81 4.21 -0.91 18.74
N GLY A 82 3.03 -1.22 18.15
CA GLY A 82 2.39 -0.36 17.18
C GLY A 82 3.09 -0.33 15.81
N ARG A 83 3.88 -1.35 15.48
CA ARG A 83 4.55 -1.56 14.20
C ARG A 83 4.12 -2.88 13.59
N ILE A 84 4.03 -2.92 12.30
CA ILE A 84 3.83 -4.15 11.53
C ILE A 84 5.21 -4.71 11.23
N VAL A 85 5.46 -5.93 11.70
CA VAL A 85 6.69 -6.67 11.44
C VAL A 85 6.35 -7.81 10.49
N MET A 86 7.05 -7.88 9.38
CA MET A 86 6.91 -8.93 8.37
C MET A 86 8.19 -9.74 8.31
N GLN A 87 8.09 -11.05 8.27
CA GLN A 87 9.20 -11.99 8.05
C GLN A 87 9.23 -12.38 6.58
N ASP A 88 10.43 -12.47 6.00
CA ASP A 88 10.66 -12.83 4.61
C ASP A 88 9.80 -12.06 3.59
N PRO A 89 9.68 -10.71 3.71
CA PRO A 89 8.87 -9.96 2.77
C PRO A 89 9.48 -10.02 1.37
N ARG A 90 8.60 -10.10 0.37
CA ARG A 90 8.97 -10.11 -1.05
C ARG A 90 8.25 -8.99 -1.78
N MET A 91 8.98 -8.25 -2.57
CA MET A 91 8.45 -7.22 -3.45
C MET A 91 8.97 -7.47 -4.86
N SER A 92 8.12 -7.38 -5.85
CA SER A 92 8.49 -7.43 -7.26
C SER A 92 7.77 -6.35 -8.05
N GLY A 93 8.40 -5.91 -9.11
CA GLY A 93 7.86 -4.85 -9.95
C GLY A 93 8.64 -4.70 -11.24
N ILE A 94 8.43 -3.59 -11.91
CA ILE A 94 9.17 -3.16 -13.09
C ILE A 94 9.71 -1.75 -12.82
N ASP A 95 10.91 -1.46 -13.30
CA ASP A 95 11.50 -0.13 -13.21
C ASP A 95 11.05 0.80 -14.36
N GLY A 96 11.54 2.02 -14.37
CA GLY A 96 11.22 3.01 -15.43
C GLY A 96 11.62 2.62 -16.85
N LYS A 97 12.47 1.59 -17.02
CA LYS A 97 12.85 1.00 -18.32
C LYS A 97 12.10 -0.31 -18.62
N ASN A 98 11.02 -0.61 -17.88
CA ASN A 98 10.24 -1.85 -17.99
C ASN A 98 11.06 -3.13 -17.70
N ARG A 99 12.09 -3.03 -16.87
CA ARG A 99 12.91 -4.19 -16.46
C ARG A 99 12.35 -4.76 -15.16
N PRO A 100 12.16 -6.09 -15.08
CA PRO A 100 11.67 -6.71 -13.86
C PRO A 100 12.71 -6.67 -12.75
N TYR A 101 12.26 -6.41 -11.54
CA TYR A 101 13.07 -6.56 -10.33
C TYR A 101 12.31 -7.36 -9.25
N GLU A 102 13.07 -8.02 -8.41
CA GLU A 102 12.60 -8.71 -7.21
C GLU A 102 13.48 -8.29 -6.03
N LEU A 103 12.85 -7.95 -4.90
CA LEU A 103 13.52 -7.63 -3.65
C LEU A 103 12.97 -8.54 -2.56
N VAL A 104 13.85 -9.13 -1.79
CA VAL A 104 13.56 -9.95 -0.61
C VAL A 104 14.31 -9.34 0.57
N ALA A 105 13.72 -9.30 1.74
CA ALA A 105 14.43 -9.01 2.96
C ALA A 105 14.15 -10.09 4.00
N GLU A 106 15.01 -10.24 5.00
CA GLU A 106 14.76 -11.13 6.12
C GLU A 106 13.63 -10.60 7.00
N ARG A 107 13.61 -9.26 7.17
CA ARG A 107 12.61 -8.59 8.00
C ARG A 107 12.25 -7.23 7.43
N ALA A 108 10.97 -6.85 7.56
CA ALA A 108 10.50 -5.51 7.27
C ALA A 108 9.67 -4.98 8.43
N ILE A 109 9.87 -3.72 8.78
CA ILE A 109 9.23 -3.05 9.91
C ILE A 109 8.59 -1.76 9.41
N GLN A 110 7.27 -1.65 9.60
CA GLN A 110 6.50 -0.45 9.20
C GLN A 110 5.66 0.05 10.36
N ALA A 111 5.63 1.36 10.58
CA ALA A 111 4.73 1.96 11.55
C ALA A 111 3.27 1.84 11.11
N LEU A 112 2.33 1.57 12.05
CA LEU A 112 0.89 1.48 11.76
C LEU A 112 0.30 2.76 11.16
N GLY A 113 0.95 3.91 11.36
CA GLY A 113 0.57 5.20 10.76
C GLY A 113 0.97 5.39 9.30
N GLY A 114 1.58 4.39 8.67
CA GLY A 114 2.17 4.51 7.34
C GLY A 114 3.58 5.11 7.37
N GLY A 115 4.13 5.43 6.20
CA GLY A 115 5.49 5.96 6.04
C GLY A 115 6.44 4.93 5.45
N GLY A 116 7.74 5.15 5.63
CA GLY A 116 8.78 4.25 5.13
C GLY A 116 8.77 2.89 5.81
N VAL A 117 9.32 1.92 5.12
CA VAL A 117 9.52 0.54 5.59
C VAL A 117 10.99 0.34 5.86
N ASP A 118 11.38 0.03 7.08
CA ASP A 118 12.74 -0.35 7.43
C ASP A 118 12.93 -1.83 7.07
N LEU A 119 14.02 -2.13 6.36
CA LEU A 119 14.35 -3.45 5.84
C LEU A 119 15.67 -3.94 6.43
N GLU A 120 15.74 -5.22 6.77
CA GLU A 120 16.93 -5.88 7.31
C GLU A 120 17.34 -7.03 6.39
N THR A 121 18.63 -7.19 6.13
CA THR A 121 19.22 -8.24 5.27
C THR A 121 18.54 -8.30 3.90
N ILE A 122 18.90 -7.36 3.03
CA ILE A 122 18.26 -7.16 1.75
C ILE A 122 19.00 -7.94 0.67
N ALA A 123 18.27 -8.67 -0.15
CA ALA A 123 18.72 -9.24 -1.41
C ALA A 123 17.76 -8.82 -2.52
N ALA A 124 18.28 -8.22 -3.58
CA ALA A 124 17.47 -7.84 -4.73
C ALA A 124 18.10 -8.35 -6.03
N LYS A 125 17.26 -8.65 -7.01
CA LYS A 125 17.66 -9.01 -8.36
C LYS A 125 16.96 -8.12 -9.36
N ILE A 126 17.72 -7.57 -10.31
CA ILE A 126 17.18 -6.75 -11.39
C ILE A 126 17.71 -7.23 -12.73
N ALA A 127 16.88 -7.32 -13.75
CA ALA A 127 17.31 -7.52 -15.12
C ALA A 127 17.91 -6.21 -15.65
N ILE A 128 19.13 -6.26 -16.19
CA ILE A 128 19.79 -5.13 -16.82
C ILE A 128 19.46 -5.11 -18.31
N ASP A 129 19.61 -6.24 -18.96
CA ASP A 129 19.24 -6.53 -20.34
C ASP A 129 18.81 -8.00 -20.49
N ASP A 130 18.60 -8.47 -21.71
CA ASP A 130 18.09 -9.82 -21.99
C ASP A 130 19.01 -10.94 -21.45
N ASP A 131 20.32 -10.70 -21.38
CA ASP A 131 21.33 -11.69 -20.97
C ASP A 131 21.99 -11.37 -19.62
N THR A 132 21.83 -10.14 -19.13
CA THR A 132 22.52 -9.63 -17.94
C THR A 132 21.54 -9.32 -16.81
N SER A 133 21.82 -9.84 -15.63
CA SER A 133 21.14 -9.46 -14.40
C SER A 133 22.15 -9.03 -13.33
N ALA A 134 21.68 -8.22 -12.39
CA ALA A 134 22.42 -7.83 -11.19
C ALA A 134 21.75 -8.39 -9.94
N ASN A 135 22.55 -8.94 -9.03
CA ASN A 135 22.17 -9.25 -7.67
C ASN A 135 22.73 -8.15 -6.76
N ILE A 136 21.90 -7.63 -5.89
CA ILE A 136 22.22 -6.53 -4.96
C ILE A 136 22.01 -7.06 -3.55
N GLU A 137 23.00 -6.89 -2.69
CA GLU A 137 22.92 -7.24 -1.27
C GLU A 137 23.24 -6.04 -0.43
N ALA A 138 22.52 -5.85 0.69
CA ALA A 138 22.76 -4.81 1.67
C ALA A 138 22.33 -5.27 3.08
N ALA A 139 23.02 -4.78 4.13
CA ALA A 139 22.69 -5.17 5.48
C ALA A 139 21.36 -4.57 5.94
N SER A 140 21.05 -3.36 5.52
CA SER A 140 19.81 -2.66 5.90
C SER A 140 19.39 -1.67 4.82
N GLY A 141 18.16 -1.22 4.88
CA GLY A 141 17.65 -0.19 3.99
C GLY A 141 16.32 0.39 4.47
N LYS A 142 15.93 1.46 3.80
CA LYS A 142 14.65 2.13 4.02
C LYS A 142 13.95 2.35 2.69
N TYR A 143 12.79 1.75 2.54
CA TYR A 143 11.94 1.91 1.37
C TYR A 143 10.84 2.93 1.66
N ASP A 144 10.67 3.91 0.78
CA ASP A 144 9.52 4.83 0.80
C ASP A 144 8.61 4.52 -0.39
N PRO A 145 7.41 3.94 -0.14
CA PRO A 145 6.48 3.58 -1.20
C PRO A 145 5.82 4.81 -1.88
N ASN A 146 5.80 5.97 -1.23
CA ASN A 146 5.20 7.16 -1.80
C ASN A 146 6.15 7.90 -2.75
N ALA A 147 7.44 7.89 -2.42
CA ALA A 147 8.50 8.49 -3.22
C ALA A 147 9.13 7.50 -4.20
N GLU A 148 8.81 6.21 -4.11
CA GLU A 148 9.43 5.12 -4.85
C GLU A 148 10.96 5.12 -4.72
N THR A 149 11.47 5.39 -3.51
CA THR A 149 12.90 5.45 -3.22
C THR A 149 13.32 4.35 -2.26
N LEU A 150 14.55 3.86 -2.44
CA LEU A 150 15.17 2.87 -1.58
C LEU A 150 16.56 3.36 -1.17
N ALA A 151 16.75 3.65 0.12
CA ALA A 151 18.07 3.91 0.70
C ALA A 151 18.63 2.58 1.23
N LEU A 152 19.87 2.26 0.87
CA LEU A 152 20.60 1.06 1.30
C LEU A 152 21.81 1.48 2.14
N ASP A 153 22.03 0.79 3.25
CA ASP A 153 23.10 1.07 4.22
C ASP A 153 23.77 -0.21 4.70
N GLY A 154 24.90 -0.04 5.40
CA GLY A 154 25.63 -1.15 6.02
C GLY A 154 26.50 -1.94 5.06
N GLY A 155 26.88 -1.35 3.95
CA GLY A 155 27.65 -2.00 2.87
C GLY A 155 26.72 -2.57 1.80
N VAL A 156 26.91 -2.11 0.59
CA VAL A 156 26.13 -2.55 -0.58
C VAL A 156 27.07 -3.27 -1.54
N ARG A 157 26.70 -4.47 -1.94
CA ARG A 157 27.40 -5.29 -2.96
C ARG A 157 26.46 -5.53 -4.13
N VAL A 158 26.96 -5.29 -5.33
CA VAL A 158 26.24 -5.58 -6.57
C VAL A 158 27.11 -6.54 -7.39
N GLU A 159 26.56 -7.65 -7.80
CA GLU A 159 27.22 -8.64 -8.66
C GLU A 159 26.39 -8.86 -9.91
N THR A 160 27.02 -8.70 -11.07
CA THR A 160 26.36 -8.91 -12.36
C THR A 160 26.76 -10.23 -13.00
N THR A 161 25.88 -10.79 -13.80
CA THR A 161 26.13 -12.06 -14.49
C THR A 161 27.28 -11.98 -15.50
N ASN A 162 27.66 -10.78 -15.96
CA ASN A 162 28.81 -10.55 -16.84
C ASN A 162 30.14 -10.33 -16.08
N GLY A 163 30.18 -10.56 -14.75
CA GLY A 163 31.39 -10.56 -13.95
C GLY A 163 31.82 -9.20 -13.39
N ILE A 164 30.92 -8.20 -13.35
CA ILE A 164 31.19 -6.94 -12.66
C ILE A 164 30.76 -7.05 -11.21
N THR A 165 31.63 -6.66 -10.28
CA THR A 165 31.33 -6.53 -8.87
C THR A 165 31.48 -5.06 -8.45
N ILE A 166 30.45 -4.50 -7.80
CA ILE A 166 30.46 -3.14 -7.27
C ILE A 166 30.28 -3.24 -5.76
N SER A 167 31.16 -2.58 -5.01
CA SER A 167 31.06 -2.46 -3.54
C SER A 167 31.06 -0.98 -3.15
N LEU A 168 30.10 -0.59 -2.30
CA LEU A 168 29.97 0.77 -1.78
C LEU A 168 29.42 0.77 -0.36
N ALA A 169 29.57 1.89 0.37
CA ALA A 169 29.15 1.95 1.76
C ALA A 169 27.63 2.10 1.90
N ALA A 170 27.02 2.92 1.05
CA ALA A 170 25.58 3.19 1.02
C ALA A 170 25.13 3.59 -0.38
N ALA A 171 23.84 3.46 -0.67
CA ALA A 171 23.25 3.87 -1.95
C ALA A 171 21.83 4.43 -1.76
N ASP A 172 21.51 5.52 -2.43
CA ASP A 172 20.14 5.98 -2.63
C ASP A 172 19.71 5.63 -4.06
N ILE A 173 18.57 4.98 -4.18
CA ILE A 173 18.00 4.49 -5.44
C ILE A 173 16.63 5.14 -5.63
N ASP A 174 16.41 5.75 -6.78
CA ASP A 174 15.11 6.17 -7.28
C ASP A 174 14.63 5.09 -8.26
N ILE A 175 13.62 4.32 -7.85
CA ILE A 175 13.14 3.15 -8.58
C ILE A 175 12.45 3.58 -9.87
N ALA A 176 11.69 4.68 -9.83
CA ALA A 176 10.94 5.17 -10.97
C ALA A 176 11.87 5.62 -12.12
N SER A 177 12.93 6.35 -11.81
CA SER A 177 13.90 6.83 -12.82
C SER A 177 15.04 5.84 -13.08
N GLY A 178 15.24 4.83 -12.21
CA GLY A 178 16.38 3.93 -12.24
C GLY A 178 17.71 4.65 -11.94
N ALA A 179 17.66 5.80 -11.27
CA ALA A 179 18.85 6.52 -10.84
C ALA A 179 19.38 5.95 -9.53
N LEU A 180 20.71 5.92 -9.38
CA LEU A 180 21.39 5.49 -8.17
C LEU A 180 22.48 6.49 -7.80
N GLN A 181 22.50 6.88 -6.54
CA GLN A 181 23.57 7.67 -5.95
C GLN A 181 24.31 6.84 -4.90
N GLY A 182 25.52 6.36 -5.26
CA GLY A 182 26.40 5.62 -4.34
C GLY A 182 27.23 6.57 -3.49
N LYS A 183 27.25 6.33 -2.17
CA LYS A 183 27.95 7.14 -1.16
C LYS A 183 29.11 6.35 -0.56
N GLY A 184 30.17 7.09 -0.17
CA GLY A 184 31.38 6.57 0.44
C GLY A 184 32.34 5.94 -0.57
N PRO A 185 33.36 5.21 -0.10
CA PRO A 185 34.30 4.55 -1.01
C PRO A 185 33.57 3.55 -1.89
N VAL A 186 33.76 3.73 -3.18
CA VAL A 186 33.21 2.86 -4.23
C VAL A 186 34.37 2.08 -4.84
N ARG A 187 34.20 0.78 -4.99
CA ARG A 187 35.10 -0.11 -5.72
C ARG A 187 34.32 -0.87 -6.76
N ILE A 188 34.76 -0.81 -8.01
CA ILE A 188 34.22 -1.58 -9.12
C ILE A 188 35.32 -2.50 -9.60
N GLU A 189 35.02 -3.77 -9.67
CA GLU A 189 35.92 -4.80 -10.15
C GLU A 189 35.32 -5.47 -11.38
N THR A 190 36.08 -5.50 -12.46
CA THR A 190 35.80 -6.27 -13.66
C THR A 190 36.94 -7.25 -13.90
N PRO A 191 36.83 -8.24 -14.79
CA PRO A 191 37.91 -9.12 -15.10
C PRO A 191 39.22 -8.40 -15.52
N GLU A 192 39.10 -7.24 -16.16
CA GLU A 192 40.22 -6.52 -16.77
C GLU A 192 40.67 -5.28 -15.96
N GLN A 193 39.85 -4.76 -15.07
CA GLN A 193 40.17 -3.52 -14.38
C GLN A 193 39.53 -3.40 -12.99
N THR A 194 40.11 -2.57 -12.16
CA THR A 194 39.53 -2.12 -10.88
C THR A 194 39.46 -0.62 -10.86
N ILE A 195 38.29 -0.07 -10.52
CA ILE A 195 38.05 1.38 -10.37
C ILE A 195 37.73 1.65 -8.91
N GLU A 196 38.43 2.60 -8.30
CA GLU A 196 38.16 3.12 -6.96
C GLU A 196 37.73 4.58 -7.10
N ALA A 197 36.66 4.99 -6.44
CA ALA A 197 36.14 6.36 -6.44
C ALA A 197 35.59 6.74 -5.08
N SER A 198 35.34 8.02 -4.84
CA SER A 198 34.73 8.50 -3.60
C SER A 198 33.19 8.49 -3.66
N SER A 199 32.61 8.55 -4.84
CA SER A 199 31.17 8.46 -5.09
C SER A 199 30.90 7.91 -6.49
N LEU A 200 29.68 7.44 -6.69
CA LEU A 200 29.18 6.88 -7.95
C LEU A 200 27.77 7.42 -8.18
N ASN A 201 27.48 7.95 -9.36
CA ASN A 201 26.13 8.29 -9.77
C ASN A 201 25.78 7.54 -11.06
N LEU A 202 24.66 6.83 -11.03
CA LEU A 202 24.03 6.24 -12.21
C LEU A 202 22.79 7.07 -12.57
N THR A 203 22.65 7.40 -13.82
CA THR A 203 21.48 8.11 -14.36
C THR A 203 20.99 7.44 -15.63
N ASN A 204 19.79 7.80 -16.08
CA ASN A 204 19.14 7.20 -17.25
C ASN A 204 19.01 5.65 -17.13
N GLY A 205 18.66 5.14 -15.94
CA GLY A 205 18.52 3.71 -15.71
C GLY A 205 19.81 2.91 -15.87
N GLY A 206 20.97 3.55 -15.60
CA GLY A 206 22.29 2.92 -15.64
C GLY A 206 23.10 3.14 -16.93
N ASP A 207 22.56 3.89 -17.92
CA ASP A 207 23.28 4.17 -19.18
C ASP A 207 24.45 5.15 -18.98
N VAL A 208 24.34 6.04 -17.98
CA VAL A 208 25.39 7.00 -17.68
C VAL A 208 25.92 6.78 -16.28
N ILE A 209 27.23 6.51 -16.18
CA ILE A 209 27.94 6.32 -14.94
C ILE A 209 28.90 7.49 -14.74
N THR A 210 28.77 8.19 -13.60
CA THR A 210 29.65 9.29 -13.24
C THR A 210 30.35 8.98 -11.93
N PHE A 211 31.67 9.06 -11.93
CA PHE A 211 32.50 8.90 -10.73
C PHE A 211 32.88 10.27 -10.17
N GLY A 212 32.78 10.43 -8.85
CA GLY A 212 33.11 11.66 -8.16
C GLY A 212 34.29 11.49 -7.19
N GLY A 213 34.98 12.61 -6.93
CA GLY A 213 36.10 12.69 -6.01
C GLY A 213 37.40 12.14 -6.60
N ARG A 214 38.18 11.46 -5.74
CA ARG A 214 39.43 10.84 -6.20
C ARG A 214 39.12 9.54 -6.92
N VAL A 215 39.37 9.50 -8.23
CA VAL A 215 39.20 8.30 -9.06
C VAL A 215 40.57 7.69 -9.34
N LYS A 216 40.71 6.39 -9.07
CA LYS A 216 41.88 5.59 -9.40
C LYS A 216 41.44 4.38 -10.22
N MET A 217 42.08 4.18 -11.34
CA MET A 217 41.86 3.04 -12.23
C MET A 217 43.13 2.18 -12.30
N LEU A 218 43.01 0.88 -12.12
CA LEU A 218 44.04 -0.09 -12.24
C LEU A 218 43.65 -1.07 -13.33
N LEU A 219 44.39 -1.11 -14.45
CA LEU A 219 44.19 -2.07 -15.51
C LEU A 219 45.03 -3.32 -15.24
N ARG A 220 44.44 -4.48 -15.48
CA ARG A 220 45.13 -5.78 -15.47
C ARG A 220 45.28 -6.23 -16.93
N PRO A 221 46.47 -6.13 -17.56
CA PRO A 221 46.65 -6.54 -18.94
C PRO A 221 46.39 -8.07 -19.00
N ASP A 222 45.62 -8.47 -20.00
CA ASP A 222 45.36 -9.90 -20.28
C ASP A 222 46.67 -10.62 -20.61
N LYS A 223 46.91 -11.78 -20.02
CA LYS A 223 48.13 -12.55 -20.22
C LYS A 223 48.38 -12.95 -21.68
N SER A 224 47.33 -13.03 -22.49
CA SER A 224 47.40 -13.30 -23.93
C SER A 224 48.10 -12.16 -24.70
N SER A 225 47.97 -10.91 -24.28
CA SER A 225 48.66 -9.78 -24.93
C SER A 225 50.15 -9.74 -24.64
N GLN A 226 50.61 -10.28 -23.50
CA GLN A 226 52.04 -10.40 -23.16
C GLN A 226 52.72 -11.50 -23.93
N ALA A 227 52.03 -12.58 -24.24
CA ALA A 227 52.60 -13.70 -25.04
C ALA A 227 52.87 -13.27 -26.49
N LEU A 228 52.01 -12.44 -27.07
CA LEU A 228 52.18 -11.92 -28.44
C LEU A 228 53.32 -10.88 -28.53
N GLN A 229 53.55 -10.09 -27.51
CA GLN A 229 54.67 -9.14 -27.46
C GLN A 229 56.00 -9.82 -27.25
N GLN A 230 56.08 -10.94 -26.52
CA GLN A 230 57.28 -11.71 -26.35
C GLN A 230 57.66 -12.48 -27.62
N ALA A 231 56.69 -12.94 -28.42
CA ALA A 231 56.91 -13.64 -29.66
C ALA A 231 57.45 -12.70 -30.76
N SER A 232 57.10 -11.39 -30.74
CA SER A 232 57.55 -10.39 -31.71
C SER A 232 58.95 -9.82 -31.42
N THR A 233 59.54 -10.10 -30.23
CA THR A 233 60.86 -9.57 -29.85
C THR A 233 61.98 -10.63 -30.03
N SER A 234 61.63 -11.86 -30.45
CA SER A 234 62.57 -12.97 -30.63
C SER A 234 62.89 -13.32 -32.10
N GLU A 235 62.61 -12.38 -33.06
CA GLU A 235 62.99 -12.49 -34.48
C GLU A 235 64.15 -11.55 -34.84
#